data_5b1ed1462cd7be546da38aed9f68fe9f
#
_entry.id   5b1ed1462cd7be546da38aed9f68fe9f
#
_cell.length_a   1.000
_cell.length_b   1.000
_cell.length_c   1.000
_cell.angle_alpha   90.00
_cell.angle_beta   90.00
_cell.angle_gamma   90.00
#
_symmetry.space_group_name_H-M   'P 1'
#
loop_
_entity.id
_entity.type
_entity.pdbx_description
1 polymer ?
#
loop_
_entity_poly.entity_id
_entity_poly.type
_entity_poly.pdbx_seq_one_letter_code
_entity_poly.pdbx_strand_id
1 'polypeptide(L)' 'MTLADRLNQIIDEQNISKAEFSRRVGVSVNYIYQLTGSSEKRPTTIHQSLAKLIALEFGYDENWILHGKKVE' A
#
# COMPACT_ATOMS: atom_id res chain seq x y z
N MET A 1 -7.69 -6.86 -9.08
CA MET A 1 -7.14 -6.57 -7.74
C MET A 1 -7.08 -5.05 -7.57
N THR A 2 -7.70 -4.54 -6.51
CA THR A 2 -7.71 -3.10 -6.24
C THR A 2 -6.44 -2.68 -5.52
N LEU A 3 -6.22 -1.36 -5.42
CA LEU A 3 -5.13 -0.83 -4.61
C LEU A 3 -5.23 -1.33 -3.17
N ALA A 4 -6.44 -1.32 -2.59
CA ALA A 4 -6.65 -1.83 -1.23
C ALA A 4 -6.23 -3.29 -1.11
N ASP A 5 -6.57 -4.12 -2.09
CA ASP A 5 -6.18 -5.53 -2.09
C ASP A 5 -4.66 -5.68 -2.12
N ARG A 6 -3.98 -4.89 -2.95
CA ARG A 6 -2.52 -4.95 -3.05
C ARG A 6 -1.85 -4.53 -1.75
N LEU A 7 -2.32 -3.45 -1.14
CA LEU A 7 -1.75 -2.97 0.13
C LEU A 7 -2.01 -3.97 1.26
N ASN A 8 -3.22 -4.54 1.31
CA ASN A 8 -3.54 -5.58 2.30
C ASN A 8 -2.68 -6.82 2.09
N GLN A 9 -2.41 -7.18 0.83
CA GLN A 9 -1.53 -8.31 0.53
C GLN A 9 -0.12 -8.07 1.09
N ILE A 10 0.43 -6.86 0.89
CA ILE A 10 1.75 -6.52 1.42
C ILE A 10 1.76 -6.64 2.94
N ILE A 11 0.77 -6.07 3.61
CA ILE A 11 0.66 -6.09 5.07
C ILE A 11 0.60 -7.53 5.57
N ASP A 12 -0.20 -8.38 4.93
CA ASP A 12 -0.32 -9.79 5.30
C ASP A 12 0.99 -10.54 5.07
N GLU A 13 1.62 -10.35 3.93
CA GLU A 13 2.88 -11.05 3.60
C GLU A 13 4.00 -10.65 4.53
N GLN A 14 4.03 -9.39 4.96
CA GLN A 14 5.03 -8.90 5.89
C GLN A 14 4.70 -9.25 7.34
N ASN A 15 3.49 -9.74 7.59
CA ASN A 15 3.03 -10.14 8.91
C ASN A 15 3.13 -8.98 9.92
N ILE A 16 2.71 -7.81 9.52
CA ILE A 16 2.73 -6.59 10.35
C ILE A 16 1.33 -6.01 10.47
N SER A 17 1.14 -5.11 11.44
CA SER A 17 -0.11 -4.37 11.57
C SER A 17 -0.14 -3.19 10.61
N LYS A 18 -1.34 -2.63 10.41
CA LYS A 18 -1.49 -1.40 9.63
C LYS A 18 -0.77 -0.23 10.29
N ALA A 19 -0.73 -0.20 11.62
CA ALA A 19 0.00 0.82 12.36
C ALA A 19 1.51 0.71 12.10
N GLU A 20 2.04 -0.51 12.10
CA GLU A 20 3.45 -0.74 11.79
C GLU A 20 3.75 -0.33 10.34
N PHE A 21 2.88 -0.72 9.42
CA PHE A 21 3.03 -0.37 8.00
C PHE A 21 3.09 1.15 7.83
N SER A 22 2.16 1.88 8.44
CA SER A 22 2.10 3.34 8.34
C SER A 22 3.37 3.99 8.88
N ARG A 23 3.85 3.49 10.02
CA ARG A 23 5.05 4.01 10.65
C ARG A 23 6.28 3.81 9.77
N ARG A 24 6.39 2.65 9.14
CA ARG A 24 7.55 2.30 8.33
C ARG A 24 7.62 3.10 7.04
N VAL A 25 6.46 3.51 6.49
CA VAL A 25 6.44 4.30 5.26
C VAL A 25 6.21 5.79 5.51
N GLY A 26 6.05 6.20 6.79
CA GLY A 26 6.02 7.61 7.15
C GLY A 26 4.71 8.32 6.92
N VAL A 27 3.57 7.61 6.98
CA VAL A 27 2.24 8.21 6.83
C VAL A 27 1.40 7.90 8.07
N SER A 28 0.27 8.60 8.24
CA SER A 28 -0.61 8.34 9.37
C SER A 28 -1.33 6.99 9.20
N VAL A 29 -1.62 6.35 10.32
CA VAL A 29 -2.36 5.08 10.29
C VAL A 29 -3.78 5.29 9.77
N ASN A 30 -4.39 6.45 10.02
CA ASN A 30 -5.71 6.75 9.50
C ASN A 30 -5.72 6.76 7.97
N TYR A 31 -4.67 7.29 7.37
CA TYR A 31 -4.54 7.27 5.91
C TYR A 31 -4.47 5.82 5.39
N ILE A 32 -3.71 4.96 6.07
CA ILE A 32 -3.64 3.54 5.70
C ILE A 32 -4.99 2.85 5.85
N TYR A 33 -5.74 3.16 6.92
CA TYR A 33 -7.10 2.62 7.07
C TYR A 33 -8.01 3.05 5.92
N GLN A 34 -7.90 4.30 5.46
CA GLN A 34 -8.67 4.77 4.32
C GLN A 34 -8.30 4.02 3.04
N LEU A 35 -7.00 3.81 2.81
CA LEU A 35 -6.52 3.14 1.60
C LEU A 35 -6.89 1.66 1.56
N THR A 36 -6.92 0.99 2.72
CA THR A 36 -7.11 -0.47 2.80
C THR A 36 -8.52 -0.87 3.24
N GLY A 37 -9.37 0.10 3.55
CA GLY A 37 -10.73 -0.18 4.01
C GLY A 37 -11.65 -0.60 2.88
N SER A 38 -12.88 -0.98 3.25
CA SER A 38 -13.91 -1.42 2.31
C SER A 38 -14.89 -0.32 1.93
N SER A 39 -14.63 0.93 2.32
CA SER A 39 -15.51 2.07 2.00
C SER A 39 -15.51 2.34 0.49
N GLU A 40 -16.67 2.65 -0.06
CA GLU A 40 -16.79 3.03 -1.48
C GLU A 40 -16.08 4.35 -1.77
N LYS A 41 -15.85 5.16 -0.75
CA LYS A 41 -15.20 6.47 -0.90
C LYS A 41 -13.70 6.42 -0.70
N ARG A 42 -13.12 5.22 -0.52
CA ARG A 42 -11.68 5.11 -0.32
C ARG A 42 -10.93 5.53 -1.57
N PRO A 43 -9.72 6.09 -1.42
CA PRO A 43 -8.87 6.39 -2.57
C PRO A 43 -8.55 5.12 -3.35
N THR A 44 -8.56 5.21 -4.67
CA THR A 44 -8.21 4.10 -5.56
C THR A 44 -6.79 4.22 -6.10
N THR A 45 -6.13 5.34 -5.83
CA THR A 45 -4.76 5.59 -6.26
C THR A 45 -3.98 6.21 -5.12
N ILE A 46 -2.66 6.04 -5.15
CA ILE A 46 -1.76 6.69 -4.21
C ILE A 46 -0.72 7.48 -5.01
N HIS A 47 -0.09 8.44 -4.33
CA HIS A 47 0.97 9.21 -4.95
C HIS A 47 2.16 8.29 -5.28
N GLN A 48 2.80 8.56 -6.41
CA GLN A 48 3.94 7.74 -6.85
C GLN A 48 5.06 7.69 -5.80
N SER A 49 5.30 8.79 -5.09
CA SER A 49 6.33 8.82 -4.05
C SER A 49 6.04 7.84 -2.93
N LEU A 50 4.76 7.68 -2.54
CA LEU A 50 4.40 6.71 -1.51
C LEU A 50 4.58 5.29 -2.03
N ALA A 51 4.18 5.01 -3.26
CA ALA A 51 4.38 3.69 -3.85
C ALA A 51 5.85 3.33 -3.90
N LYS A 52 6.70 4.29 -4.22
CA LYS A 52 8.15 4.10 -4.25
C LYS A 52 8.70 3.78 -2.86
N LEU A 53 8.23 4.50 -1.84
CA LEU A 53 8.65 4.23 -0.46
C LEU A 53 8.26 2.82 -0.02
N ILE A 54 7.03 2.39 -0.34
CA ILE A 54 6.57 1.04 -0.02
C ILE A 54 7.43 0.00 -0.74
N ALA A 55 7.69 0.23 -2.02
CA ALA A 55 8.49 -0.68 -2.82
C ALA A 55 9.90 -0.84 -2.24
N LEU A 56 10.54 0.27 -1.84
CA LEU A 56 11.88 0.24 -1.28
C LEU A 56 11.90 -0.38 0.11
N GLU A 57 10.91 -0.06 0.94
CA GLU A 57 10.88 -0.53 2.33
C GLU A 57 10.66 -2.04 2.40
N PHE A 58 9.79 -2.59 1.56
CA PHE A 58 9.35 -3.98 1.67
C PHE A 58 9.81 -4.86 0.51
N GLY A 59 10.47 -4.31 -0.49
CA GLY A 59 10.99 -5.09 -1.60
C GLY A 59 9.97 -5.48 -2.66
N TYR A 60 9.00 -4.61 -2.93
CA TYR A 60 7.97 -4.84 -3.95
C TYR A 60 8.21 -4.00 -5.20
N ASP A 61 7.53 -4.36 -6.27
CA ASP A 61 7.58 -3.62 -7.53
C ASP A 61 6.68 -2.40 -7.46
N GLU A 62 7.23 -1.22 -7.71
CA GLU A 62 6.49 0.04 -7.64
C GLU A 62 5.33 0.06 -8.65
N ASN A 63 5.54 -0.45 -9.86
CA ASN A 63 4.47 -0.49 -10.86
C ASN A 63 3.34 -1.42 -10.46
N TRP A 64 3.68 -2.54 -9.81
CA TRP A 64 2.64 -3.43 -9.29
C TRP A 64 1.81 -2.73 -8.23
N ILE A 65 2.46 -1.98 -7.32
CA ILE A 65 1.74 -1.25 -6.28
C ILE A 65 0.80 -0.20 -6.90
N LEU A 66 1.30 0.56 -7.88
CA LEU A 66 0.53 1.64 -8.50
C LEU A 66 -0.58 1.14 -9.42
N HIS A 67 -0.29 0.15 -10.23
CA HIS A 67 -1.15 -0.22 -11.37
C HIS A 67 -1.59 -1.68 -11.35
N GLY A 68 -1.07 -2.49 -10.45
CA GLY A 68 -1.37 -3.90 -10.40
C GLY A 68 -0.67 -4.73 -11.48
N LYS A 69 0.33 -4.17 -12.14
CA LYS A 69 1.07 -4.85 -13.21
C LYS A 69 2.56 -4.85 -12.88
N LYS A 70 3.20 -6.00 -13.07
CA LYS A 70 4.64 -6.09 -12.93
C LYS A 70 5.30 -5.70 -14.24
N VAL A 71 6.43 -5.01 -14.14
CA VAL A 71 7.27 -4.74 -15.31
C VAL A 71 8.12 -5.98 -15.53
N GLU A 72 8.07 -6.50 -16.74
CA GLU A 72 8.88 -7.63 -17.13
C GLU A 72 10.13 -7.16 -17.86
#